data_a70f473bd0da7965fb848ec71cc30be7
#
_entry.id   a70f473bd0da7965fb848ec71cc30be7
#
_cell.length_a   1.000
_cell.length_b   1.000
_cell.length_c   1.000
_cell.angle_alpha   90.00
_cell.angle_beta   90.00
_cell.angle_gamma   90.00
#
_symmetry.space_group_name_H-M   'P 1'
#
loop_
_entity.id
_entity.type
_entity.pdbx_description
1 polymer ?
#
loop_
_entity_poly.entity_id
_entity_poly.type
_entity_poly.pdbx_seq_one_letter_code
_entity_poly.pdbx_strand_id
1 'polypeptide(L)'
;MNAFIFFPKASRAWRALRASLVVGIFGACTGALAHGYDAGDVRIDHPYATPSPPGELSAQVYFRTLKNRGHRPDKLLSARTPVATGMAWQHLDNTQGAVRKTTVAAIDIPAHADVPMRHNSPQGHTLTLSGLPRPLAVGERFSLWLRFEQAGEVEVKVVVQQPKDTPAAKTAHAH
;
A
#
# COMPACT_ATOMS: atom_id res chain seq x y z
N MET A 1 -49.18 19.89 76.46
CA MET A 1 -49.64 19.01 75.34
C MET A 1 -48.56 18.93 74.34
N ASN A 2 -47.73 17.89 74.39
CA ASN A 2 -46.56 17.76 73.50
C ASN A 2 -46.88 16.70 72.45
N ALA A 3 -46.86 17.10 71.20
CA ALA A 3 -47.00 16.21 70.08
C ALA A 3 -45.59 15.81 69.57
N PHE A 4 -45.21 14.56 69.77
CA PHE A 4 -44.01 13.98 69.19
C PHE A 4 -44.28 13.57 67.74
N ILE A 5 -43.54 14.18 66.82
CA ILE A 5 -43.54 13.78 65.41
C ILE A 5 -42.43 12.78 65.19
N PHE A 6 -42.80 11.55 64.84
CA PHE A 6 -41.90 10.47 64.50
C PHE A 6 -41.46 10.58 63.03
N PHE A 7 -40.17 10.74 62.75
CA PHE A 7 -39.62 10.63 61.39
C PHE A 7 -39.06 9.21 61.17
N PRO A 8 -39.48 8.51 60.14
CA PRO A 8 -38.86 7.22 59.82
C PRO A 8 -37.50 7.41 59.17
N LYS A 9 -36.48 6.67 59.65
CA LYS A 9 -35.13 6.56 59.08
C LYS A 9 -35.23 5.90 57.69
N ALA A 10 -34.92 6.65 56.63
CA ALA A 10 -34.73 6.10 55.32
C ALA A 10 -33.48 5.20 55.26
N SER A 11 -33.66 3.97 54.82
CA SER A 11 -32.67 2.94 54.69
C SER A 11 -31.59 3.27 53.64
N ARG A 12 -30.34 3.09 54.05
CA ARG A 12 -29.10 3.28 53.27
C ARG A 12 -28.85 2.22 52.18
N ALA A 13 -29.88 1.62 51.60
CA ALA A 13 -29.74 0.45 50.72
C ALA A 13 -29.83 0.75 49.20
N TRP A 14 -29.79 2.01 48.76
CA TRP A 14 -29.98 2.33 47.31
C TRP A 14 -28.83 3.07 46.67
N ARG A 15 -27.59 2.94 47.19
CA ARG A 15 -26.40 3.58 46.60
C ARG A 15 -25.34 2.62 46.06
N ALA A 16 -25.65 1.33 45.92
CA ALA A 16 -24.68 0.33 45.53
C ALA A 16 -24.96 -0.33 44.15
N LEU A 17 -25.75 0.30 43.26
CA LEU A 17 -26.04 -0.35 41.96
C LEU A 17 -25.93 0.61 40.78
N ARG A 18 -24.91 1.45 40.71
CA ARG A 18 -24.61 2.27 39.51
C ARG A 18 -23.12 2.47 39.25
N ALA A 19 -22.28 1.51 39.59
CA ALA A 19 -20.85 1.55 39.31
C ALA A 19 -20.40 0.21 38.74
N SER A 20 -20.94 -0.19 37.59
CA SER A 20 -20.35 -1.29 36.82
C SER A 20 -21.10 -1.33 35.49
N LEU A 21 -20.60 -0.70 34.47
CA LEU A 21 -20.64 -1.10 33.06
C LEU A 21 -20.21 0.07 32.16
N VAL A 22 -18.96 0.46 32.23
CA VAL A 22 -18.28 1.10 31.09
C VAL A 22 -16.88 0.50 31.03
N VAL A 23 -16.77 -0.79 30.78
CA VAL A 23 -15.59 -1.35 30.15
C VAL A 23 -15.85 -1.20 28.67
N GLY A 24 -15.40 -0.07 28.14
CA GLY A 24 -15.43 0.22 26.72
C GLY A 24 -14.66 -0.84 25.97
N ILE A 25 -15.34 -1.51 25.07
CA ILE A 25 -14.79 -2.33 24.01
C ILE A 25 -14.01 -1.38 23.10
N PHE A 26 -12.75 -1.13 23.41
CA PHE A 26 -11.76 -0.74 22.41
C PHE A 26 -11.48 -2.01 21.59
N GLY A 27 -12.45 -2.35 20.74
CA GLY A 27 -12.24 -3.27 19.64
C GLY A 27 -11.14 -2.66 18.79
N ALA A 28 -9.91 -3.17 18.91
CA ALA A 28 -8.87 -2.97 17.93
C ALA A 28 -9.45 -3.48 16.61
N CYS A 29 -9.98 -2.56 15.78
CA CYS A 29 -10.15 -2.80 14.37
C CYS A 29 -8.74 -2.99 13.81
N THR A 30 -8.24 -4.23 13.87
CA THR A 30 -7.18 -4.69 12.96
C THR A 30 -7.83 -4.65 11.59
N GLY A 31 -7.80 -3.46 10.97
CA GLY A 31 -8.20 -3.28 9.59
C GLY A 31 -7.42 -4.30 8.79
N ALA A 32 -8.10 -5.31 8.28
CA ALA A 32 -7.56 -6.15 7.22
C ALA A 32 -7.09 -5.16 6.16
N LEU A 33 -5.76 -5.03 6.00
CA LEU A 33 -5.14 -4.21 4.98
C LEU A 33 -5.57 -4.80 3.64
N ALA A 34 -6.72 -4.37 3.15
CA ALA A 34 -7.04 -4.52 1.74
C ALA A 34 -5.88 -3.84 1.01
N HIS A 35 -5.03 -4.64 0.34
CA HIS A 35 -3.79 -4.22 -0.29
C HIS A 35 -4.04 -3.38 -1.56
N GLY A 36 -4.98 -2.47 -1.51
CA GLY A 36 -5.37 -1.59 -2.58
C GLY A 36 -5.69 -0.18 -2.10
N TYR A 37 -5.38 0.81 -2.93
CA TYR A 37 -5.59 2.23 -2.67
C TYR A 37 -6.48 2.80 -3.77
N ASP A 38 -7.31 3.77 -3.45
CA ASP A 38 -8.15 4.45 -4.41
C ASP A 38 -7.72 5.92 -4.53
N ALA A 39 -7.54 6.39 -5.77
CA ALA A 39 -7.36 7.77 -6.15
C ALA A 39 -8.50 8.10 -7.12
N GLY A 40 -9.55 8.77 -6.65
CA GLY A 40 -10.76 8.96 -7.45
C GLY A 40 -11.28 7.64 -8.02
N ASP A 41 -11.39 7.58 -9.34
CA ASP A 41 -11.85 6.38 -10.05
C ASP A 41 -10.73 5.36 -10.31
N VAL A 42 -9.47 5.71 -10.01
CA VAL A 42 -8.33 4.81 -10.24
C VAL A 42 -8.03 4.01 -8.97
N ARG A 43 -8.07 2.69 -9.10
CA ARG A 43 -7.62 1.75 -8.07
C ARG A 43 -6.20 1.31 -8.32
N ILE A 44 -5.35 1.45 -7.31
CA ILE A 44 -3.96 0.94 -7.27
C ILE A 44 -3.99 -0.36 -6.47
N ASP A 45 -3.73 -1.49 -7.11
CA ASP A 45 -3.77 -2.79 -6.44
C ASP A 45 -2.37 -3.30 -6.14
N HIS A 46 -2.15 -3.68 -4.88
CA HIS A 46 -0.96 -4.35 -4.36
C HIS A 46 0.37 -3.71 -4.79
N PRO A 47 0.71 -2.49 -4.28
CA PRO A 47 2.01 -1.88 -4.50
C PRO A 47 3.12 -2.71 -3.85
N TYR A 48 4.16 -3.06 -4.61
CA TYR A 48 5.32 -3.79 -4.07
C TYR A 48 6.60 -3.42 -4.82
N ALA A 49 7.74 -3.63 -4.16
CA ALA A 49 9.05 -3.51 -4.78
C ALA A 49 9.77 -4.86 -4.73
N THR A 50 10.68 -5.09 -5.65
CA THR A 50 11.65 -6.17 -5.52
C THR A 50 12.84 -5.69 -4.67
N PRO A 51 13.53 -6.60 -3.93
CA PRO A 51 14.75 -6.23 -3.25
C PRO A 51 15.80 -5.73 -4.27
N SER A 52 16.67 -4.84 -3.83
CA SER A 52 17.77 -4.36 -4.69
C SER A 52 18.68 -5.52 -5.09
N PRO A 53 19.14 -5.57 -6.35
CA PRO A 53 20.18 -6.50 -6.74
C PRO A 53 21.44 -6.30 -5.89
N PRO A 54 22.25 -7.35 -5.66
CA PRO A 54 23.48 -7.24 -4.90
C PRO A 54 24.41 -6.14 -5.46
N GLY A 55 24.82 -5.22 -4.59
CA GLY A 55 25.70 -4.11 -4.94
C GLY A 55 25.05 -2.95 -5.67
N GLU A 56 23.73 -2.98 -5.92
CA GLU A 56 23.02 -1.90 -6.59
C GLU A 56 22.25 -1.00 -5.61
N LEU A 57 22.31 0.32 -5.85
CA LEU A 57 21.51 1.34 -5.18
C LEU A 57 20.29 1.71 -6.03
N SER A 58 19.62 0.68 -6.53
CA SER A 58 18.41 0.78 -7.35
C SER A 58 17.37 -0.27 -6.95
N ALA A 59 16.10 -0.04 -7.24
CA ALA A 59 15.02 -0.99 -7.05
C ALA A 59 13.93 -0.78 -8.09
N GLN A 60 13.09 -1.81 -8.27
CA GLN A 60 11.93 -1.74 -9.16
C GLN A 60 10.66 -1.80 -8.33
N VAL A 61 9.72 -0.89 -8.63
CA VAL A 61 8.38 -0.88 -8.01
C VAL A 61 7.35 -1.30 -9.05
N TYR A 62 6.42 -2.10 -8.59
CA TYR A 62 5.36 -2.71 -9.38
C TYR A 62 4.01 -2.53 -8.68
N PHE A 63 2.95 -2.63 -9.46
CA PHE A 63 1.59 -2.78 -8.98
C PHE A 63 0.97 -4.03 -9.64
N ARG A 64 0.07 -4.70 -8.93
CA ARG A 64 -0.65 -5.80 -9.59
C ARG A 64 -1.43 -5.28 -10.78
N THR A 65 -2.09 -4.14 -10.62
CA THR A 65 -2.78 -3.41 -11.68
C THR A 65 -3.07 -1.97 -11.24
N LEU A 66 -3.16 -1.08 -12.22
CA LEU A 66 -3.87 0.19 -12.11
C LEU A 66 -5.19 0.03 -12.85
N LYS A 67 -6.31 0.11 -12.12
CA LYS A 67 -7.64 -0.08 -12.68
C LYS A 67 -8.41 1.23 -12.68
N ASN A 68 -8.73 1.73 -13.85
CA ASN A 68 -9.64 2.85 -14.00
C ASN A 68 -11.09 2.33 -14.09
N ARG A 69 -11.91 2.69 -13.10
CA ARG A 69 -13.33 2.32 -13.02
C ARG A 69 -14.24 3.40 -13.60
N GLY A 70 -13.67 4.58 -13.87
CA GLY A 70 -14.39 5.74 -14.37
C GLY A 70 -14.60 5.72 -15.88
N HIS A 71 -15.43 6.64 -16.33
CA HIS A 71 -15.77 6.83 -17.75
C HIS A 71 -14.78 7.74 -18.50
N ARG A 72 -13.82 8.35 -17.81
CA ARG A 72 -12.79 9.21 -18.39
C ARG A 72 -11.42 8.56 -18.25
N PRO A 73 -10.55 8.72 -19.27
CA PRO A 73 -9.16 8.28 -19.15
C PRO A 73 -8.42 9.12 -18.10
N ASP A 74 -7.38 8.56 -17.51
CA ASP A 74 -6.45 9.26 -16.63
C ASP A 74 -5.01 8.95 -17.05
N LYS A 75 -4.03 9.62 -16.45
CA LYS A 75 -2.60 9.36 -16.62
C LYS A 75 -1.89 9.37 -15.29
N LEU A 76 -0.99 8.43 -15.09
CA LEU A 76 -0.05 8.46 -13.99
C LEU A 76 1.18 9.26 -14.45
N LEU A 77 1.30 10.49 -13.92
CA LEU A 77 2.28 11.49 -14.38
C LEU A 77 3.63 11.33 -13.69
N SER A 78 3.62 11.19 -12.36
CA SER A 78 4.85 11.15 -11.59
C SER A 78 4.69 10.37 -10.29
N ALA A 79 5.83 10.05 -9.69
CA ALA A 79 5.91 9.50 -8.36
C ALA A 79 6.97 10.24 -7.54
N ARG A 80 6.86 10.20 -6.19
CA ARG A 80 7.89 10.67 -5.27
C ARG A 80 7.98 9.76 -4.05
N THR A 81 9.18 9.61 -3.52
CA THR A 81 9.44 8.82 -2.31
C THR A 81 10.66 9.38 -1.58
N PRO A 82 10.74 9.27 -0.23
CA PRO A 82 11.93 9.70 0.51
C PRO A 82 13.11 8.72 0.40
N VAL A 83 12.91 7.51 -0.13
CA VAL A 83 13.94 6.48 -0.15
C VAL A 83 14.79 6.49 -1.43
N ALA A 84 14.47 7.32 -2.42
CA ALA A 84 15.22 7.42 -3.68
C ALA A 84 15.31 8.87 -4.13
N THR A 85 16.40 9.23 -4.80
CA THR A 85 16.60 10.58 -5.36
C THR A 85 16.22 10.66 -6.84
N GLY A 86 16.18 9.53 -7.54
CA GLY A 86 15.77 9.45 -8.95
C GLY A 86 14.67 8.43 -9.16
N MET A 87 13.76 8.73 -10.09
CA MET A 87 12.64 7.87 -10.46
C MET A 87 12.34 8.00 -11.95
N ALA A 88 12.05 6.87 -12.59
CA ALA A 88 11.68 6.84 -14.00
C ALA A 88 10.62 5.76 -14.26
N TRP A 89 9.55 6.14 -14.98
CA TRP A 89 8.62 5.18 -15.54
C TRP A 89 9.26 4.49 -16.73
N GLN A 90 9.16 3.17 -16.77
CA GLN A 90 9.67 2.37 -17.88
C GLN A 90 8.57 1.48 -18.42
N HIS A 91 8.46 1.44 -19.73
CA HIS A 91 7.71 0.42 -20.47
C HIS A 91 8.60 -0.80 -20.67
N LEU A 92 8.08 -1.97 -20.36
CA LEU A 92 8.73 -3.27 -20.53
C LEU A 92 8.09 -3.97 -21.73
N ASP A 93 8.91 -4.42 -22.66
CA ASP A 93 8.51 -5.27 -23.77
C ASP A 93 9.43 -6.50 -23.81
N ASN A 94 8.84 -7.67 -23.65
CA ASN A 94 9.52 -8.99 -23.64
C ASN A 94 8.96 -9.91 -24.74
N THR A 95 8.30 -9.37 -25.74
CA THR A 95 7.60 -10.18 -26.77
C THR A 95 8.56 -10.84 -27.75
N GLN A 96 9.81 -10.37 -27.85
CA GLN A 96 10.81 -10.87 -28.79
C GLN A 96 11.94 -11.67 -28.11
N GLY A 97 11.72 -12.19 -26.89
CA GLY A 97 12.71 -12.99 -26.16
C GLY A 97 13.84 -12.20 -25.48
N ALA A 98 13.86 -10.86 -25.66
CA ALA A 98 14.75 -9.96 -24.95
C ALA A 98 13.95 -8.85 -24.29
N VAL A 99 14.20 -8.60 -23.00
CA VAL A 99 13.52 -7.52 -22.27
C VAL A 99 14.05 -6.18 -22.77
N ARG A 100 13.18 -5.40 -23.41
CA ARG A 100 13.46 -4.00 -23.77
C ARG A 100 12.81 -3.09 -22.73
N LYS A 101 13.56 -2.11 -22.24
CA LYS A 101 13.09 -1.08 -21.32
C LYS A 101 13.17 0.27 -22.02
N THR A 102 12.05 0.96 -22.10
CA THR A 102 11.96 2.31 -22.67
C THR A 102 11.41 3.25 -21.62
N THR A 103 12.11 4.36 -21.36
CA THR A 103 11.62 5.39 -20.44
C THR A 103 10.43 6.10 -21.09
N VAL A 104 9.36 6.27 -20.31
CA VAL A 104 8.14 6.97 -20.71
C VAL A 104 7.87 8.14 -19.77
N ALA A 105 7.27 9.20 -20.27
CA ALA A 105 6.98 10.39 -19.47
C ALA A 105 5.78 10.19 -18.53
N ALA A 106 4.82 9.36 -18.93
CA ALA A 106 3.61 9.06 -18.19
C ALA A 106 3.07 7.69 -18.60
N ILE A 107 2.14 7.15 -17.79
CA ILE A 107 1.44 5.90 -18.09
C ILE A 107 -0.03 6.25 -18.35
N ASP A 108 -0.52 5.95 -19.55
CA ASP A 108 -1.92 6.14 -19.91
C ASP A 108 -2.79 5.06 -19.22
N ILE A 109 -3.91 5.49 -18.66
CA ILE A 109 -4.89 4.63 -17.98
C ILE A 109 -6.25 4.87 -18.62
N PRO A 110 -6.61 4.15 -19.70
CA PRO A 110 -7.86 4.35 -20.38
C PRO A 110 -9.08 4.12 -19.48
N ALA A 111 -10.23 4.71 -19.85
CA ALA A 111 -11.48 4.48 -19.15
C ALA A 111 -11.83 2.98 -19.15
N HIS A 112 -12.33 2.47 -18.02
CA HIS A 112 -12.72 1.06 -17.81
C HIS A 112 -11.61 0.04 -18.10
N ALA A 113 -10.33 0.44 -18.02
CA ALA A 113 -9.20 -0.42 -18.32
C ALA A 113 -8.42 -0.84 -17.09
N ASP A 114 -7.78 -1.99 -17.21
CA ASP A 114 -6.78 -2.50 -16.28
C ASP A 114 -5.39 -2.40 -16.95
N VAL A 115 -4.49 -1.61 -16.36
CA VAL A 115 -3.10 -1.47 -16.82
C VAL A 115 -2.20 -2.33 -15.93
N PRO A 116 -1.68 -3.46 -16.44
CA PRO A 116 -0.82 -4.35 -15.67
C PRO A 116 0.57 -3.71 -15.46
N MET A 117 1.08 -3.82 -14.23
CA MET A 117 2.42 -3.36 -13.86
C MET A 117 3.16 -4.45 -13.06
N ARG A 118 2.99 -5.70 -13.44
CA ARG A 118 3.64 -6.86 -12.77
C ARG A 118 5.04 -7.08 -13.32
N HIS A 119 5.94 -7.57 -12.47
CA HIS A 119 7.33 -7.82 -12.87
C HIS A 119 7.50 -8.88 -13.98
N ASN A 120 6.59 -9.84 -14.11
CA ASN A 120 6.63 -10.91 -15.12
C ASN A 120 5.64 -10.69 -16.27
N SER A 121 5.10 -9.48 -16.45
CA SER A 121 4.26 -9.20 -17.62
C SER A 121 5.11 -9.20 -18.88
N PRO A 122 4.65 -9.86 -19.97
CA PRO A 122 5.34 -9.78 -21.27
C PRO A 122 5.43 -8.35 -21.79
N GLN A 123 4.39 -7.57 -21.50
CA GLN A 123 4.32 -6.13 -21.68
C GLN A 123 3.76 -5.48 -20.42
N GLY A 124 4.25 -4.31 -20.08
CA GLY A 124 3.77 -3.61 -18.89
C GLY A 124 4.65 -2.42 -18.55
N HIS A 125 4.44 -1.90 -17.36
CA HIS A 125 5.19 -0.76 -16.87
C HIS A 125 5.80 -1.07 -15.51
N THR A 126 6.89 -0.37 -15.18
CA THR A 126 7.52 -0.40 -13.87
C THR A 126 8.03 0.99 -13.50
N LEU A 127 8.16 1.25 -12.20
CA LEU A 127 8.88 2.42 -11.70
C LEU A 127 10.27 1.98 -11.25
N THR A 128 11.30 2.53 -11.88
CA THR A 128 12.68 2.36 -11.44
C THR A 128 13.01 3.45 -10.41
N LEU A 129 13.49 3.02 -9.25
CA LEU A 129 14.08 3.88 -8.23
C LEU A 129 15.60 3.85 -8.37
N SER A 130 16.25 5.00 -8.28
CA SER A 130 17.70 5.15 -8.32
C SER A 130 18.20 6.12 -7.24
N GLY A 131 19.49 6.06 -6.93
CA GLY A 131 20.08 6.88 -5.88
C GLY A 131 19.52 6.54 -4.49
N LEU A 132 19.32 5.26 -4.21
CA LEU A 132 18.98 4.77 -2.88
C LEU A 132 20.19 4.99 -1.94
N PRO A 133 19.99 5.41 -0.68
CA PRO A 133 21.09 5.54 0.29
C PRO A 133 21.66 4.17 0.71
N ARG A 134 20.90 3.09 0.55
CA ARG A 134 21.27 1.69 0.76
C ARG A 134 20.36 0.77 -0.03
N PRO A 135 20.79 -0.47 -0.31
CA PRO A 135 19.90 -1.46 -0.93
C PRO A 135 18.62 -1.69 -0.11
N LEU A 136 17.50 -1.91 -0.78
CA LEU A 136 16.23 -2.30 -0.15
C LEU A 136 16.22 -3.81 0.10
N ALA A 137 15.84 -4.19 1.33
CA ALA A 137 15.76 -5.60 1.75
C ALA A 137 14.30 -6.08 1.84
N VAL A 138 14.10 -7.39 1.70
CA VAL A 138 12.78 -8.03 1.85
C VAL A 138 12.17 -7.70 3.22
N GLY A 139 10.89 -7.35 3.23
CA GLY A 139 10.13 -6.99 4.42
C GLY A 139 10.11 -5.50 4.72
N GLU A 140 10.98 -4.70 4.10
CA GLU A 140 10.96 -3.25 4.25
C GLU A 140 9.67 -2.64 3.67
N ARG A 141 9.32 -1.46 4.18
CA ARG A 141 8.15 -0.70 3.73
C ARG A 141 8.52 0.77 3.59
N PHE A 142 7.99 1.40 2.56
CA PHE A 142 8.18 2.84 2.36
C PHE A 142 6.94 3.48 1.73
N SER A 143 6.84 4.79 1.87
CA SER A 143 5.78 5.59 1.25
C SER A 143 6.16 5.94 -0.18
N LEU A 144 5.17 5.84 -1.05
CA LEU A 144 5.26 6.31 -2.44
C LEU A 144 4.01 7.15 -2.72
N TRP A 145 4.20 8.39 -3.14
CA TRP A 145 3.14 9.29 -3.59
C TRP A 145 3.07 9.20 -5.11
N LEU A 146 1.89 8.91 -5.60
CA LEU A 146 1.58 8.81 -7.03
C LEU A 146 0.74 10.01 -7.43
N ARG A 147 1.11 10.71 -8.49
CA ARG A 147 0.38 11.85 -9.02
C ARG A 147 -0.30 11.47 -10.33
N PHE A 148 -1.61 11.54 -10.34
CA PHE A 148 -2.46 11.34 -11.50
C PHE A 148 -2.89 12.68 -12.10
N GLU A 149 -3.26 12.69 -13.38
CA GLU A 149 -3.71 13.89 -14.08
C GLU A 149 -5.09 14.34 -13.59
N GLN A 150 -6.04 13.40 -13.46
CA GLN A 150 -7.41 13.67 -13.03
C GLN A 150 -7.63 13.31 -11.55
N ALA A 151 -7.18 12.15 -11.13
CA ALA A 151 -7.43 11.63 -9.78
C ALA A 151 -6.59 12.31 -8.68
N GLY A 152 -5.62 13.16 -9.04
CA GLY A 152 -4.80 13.89 -8.08
C GLY A 152 -3.66 13.06 -7.49
N GLU A 153 -3.30 13.33 -6.23
CA GLU A 153 -2.18 12.65 -5.55
C GLU A 153 -2.70 11.68 -4.49
N VAL A 154 -2.09 10.51 -4.40
CA VAL A 154 -2.38 9.49 -3.38
C VAL A 154 -1.09 8.91 -2.81
N GLU A 155 -1.04 8.72 -1.50
CA GLU A 155 0.02 7.98 -0.84
C GLU A 155 -0.32 6.49 -0.80
N VAL A 156 0.65 5.65 -1.23
CA VAL A 156 0.57 4.20 -1.11
C VAL A 156 1.75 3.67 -0.30
N LYS A 157 1.56 2.58 0.44
CA LYS A 157 2.63 1.88 1.14
C LYS A 157 3.12 0.72 0.28
N VAL A 158 4.39 0.82 -0.12
CA VAL A 158 5.09 -0.21 -0.89
C VAL A 158 5.76 -1.18 0.06
N VAL A 159 5.60 -2.48 -0.17
CA VAL A 159 6.28 -3.54 0.58
C VAL A 159 7.34 -4.15 -0.30
N VAL A 160 8.57 -4.27 0.19
CA VAL A 160 9.64 -4.98 -0.50
C VAL A 160 9.43 -6.48 -0.31
N GLN A 161 9.23 -7.21 -1.39
CA GLN A 161 8.95 -8.65 -1.34
C GLN A 161 9.65 -9.40 -2.46
N GLN A 162 10.01 -10.65 -2.19
CA GLN A 162 10.52 -11.55 -3.22
C GLN A 162 9.39 -11.87 -4.20
N PRO A 163 9.59 -11.72 -5.52
CA PRO A 163 8.60 -12.14 -6.50
C PRO A 163 8.30 -13.64 -6.35
N LYS A 164 7.02 -14.01 -6.40
CA LYS A 164 6.61 -15.42 -6.21
C LYS A 164 7.13 -16.37 -7.27
N ASP A 165 7.46 -15.86 -8.45
CA ASP A 165 7.91 -16.64 -9.61
C ASP A 165 9.45 -16.68 -9.74
N THR A 166 10.19 -16.13 -8.77
CA THR A 166 11.63 -16.35 -8.71
C THR A 166 11.88 -17.75 -8.13
N PRO A 167 12.51 -18.68 -8.88
CA PRO A 167 12.90 -19.97 -8.30
C PRO A 167 13.72 -19.69 -7.05
N ALA A 168 13.29 -20.25 -5.91
CA ALA A 168 14.08 -20.17 -4.69
C ALA A 168 15.49 -20.64 -5.02
N ALA A 169 16.50 -19.79 -4.80
CA ALA A 169 17.87 -20.21 -4.92
C ALA A 169 18.02 -21.44 -4.03
N LYS A 170 18.22 -22.62 -4.64
CA LYS A 170 18.54 -23.85 -3.93
C LYS A 170 19.80 -23.54 -3.14
N THR A 171 19.67 -23.34 -1.84
CA THR A 171 20.79 -23.38 -0.92
C THR A 171 21.42 -24.76 -1.11
N ALA A 172 22.57 -24.78 -1.82
CA ALA A 172 23.39 -25.96 -1.91
C ALA A 172 23.90 -26.24 -0.49
N HIS A 173 23.23 -27.14 0.21
CA HIS A 173 23.83 -27.79 1.35
C HIS A 173 24.91 -28.70 0.80
N ALA A 174 26.16 -28.22 0.86
CA ALA A 174 27.36 -29.08 0.69
C ALA A 174 27.42 -30.01 1.90
N HIS A 175 27.37 -31.29 1.63
CA HIS A 175 27.74 -32.36 2.57
C HIS A 175 29.26 -32.50 2.58
#